data_56851d687949d00a0467b3bd8569a72b
#
_entry.id   56851d687949d00a0467b3bd8569a72b
#
_cell.length_a   1.000
_cell.length_b   1.000
_cell.length_c   1.000
_cell.angle_alpha   90.00
_cell.angle_beta   90.00
_cell.angle_gamma   90.00
#
_symmetry.space_group_name_H-M   'P 1'
#
loop_
_entity.id
_entity.type
_entity.pdbx_description
1 polymer ?
#
loop_
_entity_poly.entity_id
_entity_poly.type
_entity_poly.pdbx_seq_one_letter_code
_entity_poly.pdbx_strand_id
1 'polypeptide(L)'
;MSGSRHTRTLLLADIRTLLGEPSVLVRPEQLRTYECDGLTNFRVVPTAVVLPTNAEQVQEIVRLCHRDGVPFVSRGSGTGLSGGALPVEGGIVISLARLNRILEVDIPNERVVVEPGVINLHVTQKVAPYGYFYAPDPSSQSVCTIGGNVAENAGGAHCLKYGFTTTHVLGLEVVLSDGSLVTLGGKAPDTSGYDLCGVFVGSEGTLGIATKVTLRIVRRPEVVQTMVAAFHSTDAAGEAVSRIIAAGIVPAAAEMMDRLSLQAAEAAVHAGYPNCECLLLVELDGVAIEVEVLVAQVKEICSACGAFETRLARSDAERAAMWKGRKAAFAAMGRVSPNYIVQDGVIPRTALSAVLREIERMSR
;
A
#
# COMPACT_ATOMS: atom_id res chain seq x y z
N MET A 1 -32.66 17.97 16.05
CA MET A 1 -31.28 18.53 15.83
C MET A 1 -30.56 18.98 17.12
N SER A 2 -31.22 19.41 18.21
CA SER A 2 -30.54 19.85 19.46
C SER A 2 -29.93 18.70 20.29
N GLY A 3 -30.54 17.54 20.35
CA GLY A 3 -30.02 16.37 21.10
C GLY A 3 -28.68 15.86 20.60
N SER A 4 -28.49 15.79 19.30
CA SER A 4 -27.22 15.34 18.65
C SER A 4 -26.01 16.23 18.97
N ARG A 5 -26.21 17.55 19.10
CA ARG A 5 -25.14 18.50 19.44
C ARG A 5 -24.73 18.38 20.92
N HIS A 6 -25.68 18.20 21.83
CA HIS A 6 -25.42 18.03 23.27
C HIS A 6 -24.64 16.73 23.53
N THR A 7 -25.06 15.62 22.92
CA THR A 7 -24.38 14.31 23.03
C THR A 7 -22.90 14.39 22.55
N ARG A 8 -22.66 15.04 21.43
CA ARG A 8 -21.27 15.23 20.92
C ARG A 8 -20.40 16.07 21.85
N THR A 9 -20.97 17.09 22.50
CA THR A 9 -20.22 17.92 23.44
C THR A 9 -19.79 17.10 24.66
N LEU A 10 -20.66 16.23 25.19
CA LEU A 10 -20.35 15.32 26.29
C LEU A 10 -19.29 14.29 25.87
N LEU A 11 -19.47 13.65 24.73
CA LEU A 11 -18.47 12.71 24.17
C LEU A 11 -17.07 13.33 24.10
N LEU A 12 -16.96 14.55 23.55
CA LEU A 12 -15.67 15.23 23.45
C LEU A 12 -15.08 15.61 24.81
N ALA A 13 -15.90 15.89 25.81
CA ALA A 13 -15.44 16.12 27.17
C ALA A 13 -14.88 14.85 27.80
N ASP A 14 -15.56 13.70 27.63
CA ASP A 14 -15.08 12.39 28.08
C ASP A 14 -13.75 12.02 27.42
N ILE A 15 -13.66 12.19 26.08
CA ILE A 15 -12.43 11.90 25.33
C ILE A 15 -11.29 12.84 25.74
N ARG A 16 -11.54 14.12 26.03
CA ARG A 16 -10.52 15.03 26.56
C ARG A 16 -10.02 14.60 27.93
N THR A 17 -10.90 14.10 28.77
CA THR A 17 -10.51 13.54 30.09
C THR A 17 -9.61 12.33 29.92
N LEU A 18 -9.90 11.47 28.93
CA LEU A 18 -9.12 10.27 28.64
C LEU A 18 -7.74 10.58 28.02
N LEU A 19 -7.68 11.49 27.04
CA LEU A 19 -6.50 11.72 26.20
C LEU A 19 -5.68 12.96 26.57
N GLY A 20 -6.28 13.91 27.29
CA GLY A 20 -5.78 15.27 27.45
C GLY A 20 -6.11 16.18 26.26
N GLU A 21 -6.23 17.48 26.52
CA GLU A 21 -6.63 18.50 25.55
C GLU A 21 -5.78 18.51 24.24
N PRO A 22 -4.44 18.35 24.29
CA PRO A 22 -3.60 18.38 23.06
C PRO A 22 -3.84 17.22 22.09
N SER A 23 -4.55 16.18 22.54
CA SER A 23 -4.84 14.98 21.74
C SER A 23 -6.23 15.00 21.10
N VAL A 24 -7.01 16.08 21.28
CA VAL A 24 -8.36 16.26 20.72
C VAL A 24 -8.38 17.51 19.85
N LEU A 25 -8.30 17.32 18.55
CA LEU A 25 -8.27 18.41 17.57
C LEU A 25 -9.71 18.79 17.20
N VAL A 26 -10.07 20.06 17.35
CA VAL A 26 -11.40 20.58 17.04
C VAL A 26 -11.35 21.90 16.25
N ARG A 27 -10.17 22.51 16.10
CA ARG A 27 -10.03 23.78 15.37
C ARG A 27 -10.17 23.54 13.88
N PRO A 28 -10.90 24.41 13.14
CA PRO A 28 -11.16 24.21 11.71
C PRO A 28 -9.91 23.99 10.86
N GLU A 29 -8.83 24.73 11.13
CA GLU A 29 -7.55 24.62 10.41
C GLU A 29 -6.88 23.26 10.63
N GLN A 30 -7.06 22.63 11.79
CA GLN A 30 -6.55 21.30 12.10
C GLN A 30 -7.41 20.23 11.43
N LEU A 31 -8.73 20.37 11.44
CA LEU A 31 -9.65 19.39 10.87
C LEU A 31 -9.53 19.27 9.37
N ARG A 32 -9.18 20.36 8.67
CA ARG A 32 -8.99 20.36 7.22
C ARG A 32 -7.88 19.43 6.74
N THR A 33 -6.88 19.15 7.58
CA THR A 33 -5.82 18.19 7.23
C THR A 33 -6.30 16.74 7.20
N TYR A 34 -7.53 16.50 7.66
CA TYR A 34 -8.16 15.18 7.72
C TYR A 34 -9.43 15.07 6.88
N GLU A 35 -9.81 16.11 6.13
CA GLU A 35 -11.09 16.19 5.41
C GLU A 35 -11.15 15.28 4.16
N CYS A 36 -10.03 14.74 3.70
CA CYS A 36 -9.94 13.84 2.55
C CYS A 36 -8.88 12.75 2.78
N ASP A 37 -8.84 11.77 1.91
CA ASP A 37 -7.75 10.81 1.77
C ASP A 37 -6.80 11.20 0.61
N GLY A 38 -6.13 10.24 -0.02
CA GLY A 38 -5.27 10.47 -1.18
C GLY A 38 -6.05 10.85 -2.46
N LEU A 39 -7.36 10.56 -2.51
CA LEU A 39 -8.27 11.01 -3.55
C LEU A 39 -8.98 12.29 -3.11
N THR A 40 -8.41 13.45 -3.44
CA THR A 40 -8.82 14.77 -2.92
C THR A 40 -10.15 15.29 -3.47
N ASN A 41 -10.84 14.55 -4.33
CA ASN A 41 -12.11 14.91 -4.94
C ASN A 41 -13.28 14.89 -3.94
N PHE A 42 -13.17 14.06 -2.90
CA PHE A 42 -14.19 13.93 -1.86
C PHE A 42 -13.66 14.52 -0.56
N ARG A 43 -14.48 15.34 0.09
CA ARG A 43 -14.09 16.05 1.32
C ARG A 43 -15.24 16.08 2.30
N VAL A 44 -14.96 15.66 3.52
CA VAL A 44 -15.87 15.78 4.67
C VAL A 44 -15.08 16.24 5.87
N VAL A 45 -15.45 17.36 6.47
CA VAL A 45 -14.78 17.86 7.67
C VAL A 45 -15.31 17.07 8.88
N PRO A 46 -14.47 16.37 9.65
CA PRO A 46 -14.91 15.63 10.83
C PRO A 46 -15.31 16.60 11.96
N THR A 47 -16.10 16.11 12.92
CA THR A 47 -16.42 16.87 14.15
C THR A 47 -15.20 17.07 15.03
N ALA A 48 -14.34 16.07 15.10
CA ALA A 48 -13.06 16.10 15.82
C ALA A 48 -12.10 15.05 15.26
N VAL A 49 -10.81 15.25 15.54
CA VAL A 49 -9.79 14.21 15.35
C VAL A 49 -9.18 13.90 16.71
N VAL A 50 -9.10 12.62 17.06
CA VAL A 50 -8.54 12.15 18.33
C VAL A 50 -7.29 11.32 18.10
N LEU A 51 -6.29 11.49 18.96
CA LEU A 51 -4.93 10.96 18.80
C LEU A 51 -4.57 10.05 19.99
N PRO A 52 -5.11 8.82 20.06
CA PRO A 52 -4.74 7.86 21.11
C PRO A 52 -3.26 7.45 20.97
N THR A 53 -2.66 7.00 22.08
CA THR A 53 -1.25 6.57 22.17
C THR A 53 -1.09 5.09 22.50
N ASN A 54 -2.19 4.38 22.80
CA ASN A 54 -2.20 2.95 23.11
C ASN A 54 -3.55 2.31 22.78
N ALA A 55 -3.61 0.99 22.83
CA ALA A 55 -4.81 0.21 22.49
C ALA A 55 -5.95 0.44 23.45
N GLU A 56 -5.69 0.62 24.72
CA GLU A 56 -6.69 0.86 25.78
C GLU A 56 -7.45 2.16 25.51
N GLN A 57 -6.74 3.21 25.09
CA GLN A 57 -7.38 4.47 24.69
C GLN A 57 -8.24 4.30 23.43
N VAL A 58 -7.81 3.52 22.46
CA VAL A 58 -8.62 3.20 21.27
C VAL A 58 -9.90 2.49 21.69
N GLN A 59 -9.81 1.47 22.55
CA GLN A 59 -10.96 0.74 23.07
C GLN A 59 -11.98 1.68 23.74
N GLU A 60 -11.50 2.54 24.64
CA GLU A 60 -12.38 3.42 25.38
C GLU A 60 -13.04 4.47 24.48
N ILE A 61 -12.30 5.04 23.50
CA ILE A 61 -12.89 5.95 22.51
C ILE A 61 -14.00 5.26 21.72
N VAL A 62 -13.77 4.01 21.28
CA VAL A 62 -14.77 3.23 20.54
C VAL A 62 -16.00 2.95 21.42
N ARG A 63 -15.82 2.57 22.71
CA ARG A 63 -16.93 2.38 23.66
C ARG A 63 -17.75 3.65 23.84
N LEU A 64 -17.10 4.79 24.00
CA LEU A 64 -17.75 6.09 24.12
C LEU A 64 -18.55 6.43 22.86
N CYS A 65 -17.97 6.22 21.67
CA CYS A 65 -18.67 6.42 20.40
C CYS A 65 -19.86 5.48 20.25
N HIS A 66 -19.69 4.21 20.60
CA HIS A 66 -20.77 3.21 20.58
C HIS A 66 -21.91 3.57 21.53
N ARG A 67 -21.59 3.95 22.80
CA ARG A 67 -22.55 4.41 23.80
C ARG A 67 -23.42 5.58 23.29
N ASP A 68 -22.78 6.52 22.62
CA ASP A 68 -23.38 7.79 22.22
C ASP A 68 -23.92 7.78 20.77
N GLY A 69 -23.76 6.67 20.05
CA GLY A 69 -24.21 6.53 18.67
C GLY A 69 -23.49 7.50 17.72
N VAL A 70 -22.24 7.89 18.01
CA VAL A 70 -21.43 8.78 17.17
C VAL A 70 -20.57 7.96 16.22
N PRO A 71 -20.70 8.15 14.90
CA PRO A 71 -19.87 7.43 13.94
C PRO A 71 -18.41 7.85 14.03
N PHE A 72 -17.51 6.92 13.71
CA PHE A 72 -16.09 7.18 13.67
C PHE A 72 -15.42 6.50 12.47
N VAL A 73 -14.28 7.04 12.07
CA VAL A 73 -13.39 6.46 11.06
C VAL A 73 -11.98 6.36 11.63
N SER A 74 -11.38 5.18 11.56
CA SER A 74 -9.97 5.02 11.90
C SER A 74 -9.09 5.51 10.74
N ARG A 75 -7.94 6.13 11.06
CA ARG A 75 -7.05 6.69 10.03
C ARG A 75 -5.59 6.47 10.36
N GLY A 76 -4.85 5.96 9.37
CA GLY A 76 -3.39 6.01 9.32
C GLY A 76 -2.89 7.31 8.70
N SER A 77 -2.07 7.23 7.65
CA SER A 77 -1.58 8.42 6.92
C SER A 77 -2.59 8.99 5.90
N GLY A 78 -3.66 8.26 5.57
CA GLY A 78 -4.67 8.71 4.60
C GLY A 78 -4.16 8.74 3.16
N THR A 79 -3.27 7.82 2.79
CA THR A 79 -2.71 7.69 1.44
C THR A 79 -3.58 6.85 0.50
N GLY A 80 -4.60 6.18 1.03
CA GLY A 80 -5.56 5.37 0.25
C GLY A 80 -6.37 6.21 -0.73
N LEU A 81 -6.93 5.57 -1.75
CA LEU A 81 -7.68 6.20 -2.84
C LEU A 81 -9.14 5.73 -2.90
N SER A 82 -9.56 4.85 -1.98
CA SER A 82 -10.86 4.18 -1.99
C SER A 82 -11.88 4.80 -1.02
N GLY A 83 -11.51 5.85 -0.30
CA GLY A 83 -12.43 6.53 0.63
C GLY A 83 -12.43 5.94 2.05
N GLY A 84 -11.66 4.88 2.34
CA GLY A 84 -11.62 4.23 3.65
C GLY A 84 -11.18 5.14 4.80
N ALA A 85 -10.37 6.16 4.51
CA ALA A 85 -9.94 7.17 5.49
C ALA A 85 -10.75 8.47 5.44
N LEU A 86 -11.78 8.56 4.58
CA LEU A 86 -12.64 9.74 4.45
C LEU A 86 -13.56 9.84 5.67
N PRO A 87 -13.60 10.99 6.37
CA PRO A 87 -14.53 11.17 7.49
C PRO A 87 -16.00 11.02 7.08
N VAL A 88 -16.85 10.61 8.01
CA VAL A 88 -18.30 10.64 7.83
C VAL A 88 -18.89 11.90 8.49
N GLU A 89 -19.97 12.42 7.92
CA GLU A 89 -20.62 13.62 8.42
C GLU A 89 -21.07 13.44 9.88
N GLY A 90 -20.69 14.38 10.71
CA GLY A 90 -21.00 14.35 12.14
C GLY A 90 -20.18 13.36 12.97
N GLY A 91 -19.27 12.63 12.34
CA GLY A 91 -18.39 11.65 12.98
C GLY A 91 -17.07 12.24 13.46
N ILE A 92 -16.28 11.40 14.12
CA ILE A 92 -14.91 11.72 14.52
C ILE A 92 -13.91 10.85 13.77
N VAL A 93 -12.66 11.32 13.67
CA VAL A 93 -11.52 10.55 13.15
C VAL A 93 -10.67 10.07 14.31
N ILE A 94 -10.40 8.77 14.38
CA ILE A 94 -9.45 8.16 15.33
C ILE A 94 -8.14 7.97 14.58
N SER A 95 -7.20 8.89 14.76
CA SER A 95 -5.89 8.83 14.10
C SER A 95 -4.93 7.94 14.89
N LEU A 96 -4.44 6.88 14.25
CA LEU A 96 -3.54 5.91 14.85
C LEU A 96 -2.06 6.30 14.71
N ALA A 97 -1.77 7.48 14.23
CA ALA A 97 -0.39 7.93 13.94
C ALA A 97 0.58 7.89 15.13
N ARG A 98 0.04 7.94 16.37
CA ARG A 98 0.84 7.87 17.60
C ARG A 98 1.09 6.45 18.10
N LEU A 99 0.38 5.45 17.57
CA LEU A 99 0.65 4.02 17.81
C LEU A 99 1.69 3.57 16.76
N ASN A 100 2.95 3.96 16.92
CA ASN A 100 3.97 3.84 15.89
C ASN A 100 5.25 3.10 16.34
N ARG A 101 5.14 2.26 17.36
CA ARG A 101 6.27 1.48 17.89
C ARG A 101 6.40 0.13 17.19
N ILE A 102 7.64 -0.28 16.92
CA ILE A 102 7.98 -1.67 16.62
C ILE A 102 8.19 -2.35 17.96
N LEU A 103 7.26 -3.25 18.33
CA LEU A 103 7.18 -3.84 19.67
C LEU A 103 8.13 -5.04 19.84
N GLU A 104 8.31 -5.83 18.76
CA GLU A 104 9.14 -7.04 18.80
C GLU A 104 9.80 -7.26 17.44
N VAL A 105 11.03 -7.73 17.43
CA VAL A 105 11.76 -8.21 16.25
C VAL A 105 12.27 -9.60 16.55
N ASP A 106 11.69 -10.62 15.93
CA ASP A 106 11.98 -12.02 16.13
C ASP A 106 12.57 -12.63 14.85
N ILE A 107 13.85 -12.40 14.65
CA ILE A 107 14.57 -12.84 13.45
C ILE A 107 14.59 -14.38 13.30
N PRO A 108 14.83 -15.18 14.36
CA PRO A 108 14.81 -16.64 14.23
C PRO A 108 13.49 -17.21 13.72
N ASN A 109 12.36 -16.54 14.01
CA ASN A 109 11.03 -16.94 13.57
C ASN A 109 10.49 -16.07 12.42
N GLU A 110 11.33 -15.24 11.79
CA GLU A 110 11.04 -14.43 10.61
C GLU A 110 9.79 -13.54 10.77
N ARG A 111 9.66 -12.87 11.92
CA ARG A 111 8.50 -12.03 12.21
C ARG A 111 8.85 -10.77 12.99
N VAL A 112 7.94 -9.80 12.91
CA VAL A 112 7.95 -8.58 13.72
C VAL A 112 6.56 -8.30 14.25
N VAL A 113 6.46 -7.68 15.42
CA VAL A 113 5.20 -7.18 15.97
C VAL A 113 5.27 -5.67 16.01
N VAL A 114 4.26 -5.02 15.42
CA VAL A 114 4.21 -3.57 15.26
C VAL A 114 2.85 -2.99 15.65
N GLU A 115 2.86 -1.73 16.02
CA GLU A 115 1.65 -0.92 16.13
C GLU A 115 1.19 -0.42 14.74
N PRO A 116 -0.10 -0.13 14.56
CA PRO A 116 -0.68 0.18 13.24
C PRO A 116 -0.16 1.48 12.60
N GLY A 117 0.32 2.44 13.39
CA GLY A 117 0.88 3.71 12.89
C GLY A 117 2.35 3.62 12.44
N VAL A 118 2.98 2.46 12.53
CA VAL A 118 4.33 2.26 12.00
C VAL A 118 4.31 2.44 10.48
N ILE A 119 5.22 3.26 9.96
CA ILE A 119 5.41 3.46 8.52
C ILE A 119 5.92 2.16 7.88
N ASN A 120 5.34 1.75 6.77
CA ASN A 120 5.67 0.51 6.07
C ASN A 120 7.20 0.34 5.88
N LEU A 121 7.86 1.34 5.30
CA LEU A 121 9.30 1.31 5.04
C LEU A 121 10.15 1.15 6.32
N HIS A 122 9.67 1.63 7.47
CA HIS A 122 10.41 1.54 8.72
C HIS A 122 10.55 0.09 9.21
N VAL A 123 9.61 -0.80 8.86
CA VAL A 123 9.72 -2.24 9.15
C VAL A 123 10.94 -2.81 8.42
N THR A 124 11.04 -2.59 7.10
CA THR A 124 12.20 -3.01 6.31
C THR A 124 13.50 -2.41 6.84
N GLN A 125 13.54 -1.10 7.14
CA GLN A 125 14.73 -0.46 7.68
C GLN A 125 15.18 -1.08 9.01
N LYS A 126 14.22 -1.47 9.87
CA LYS A 126 14.49 -2.08 11.17
C LYS A 126 15.13 -3.46 11.06
N VAL A 127 14.68 -4.28 10.08
CA VAL A 127 15.16 -5.66 9.93
C VAL A 127 16.28 -5.82 8.90
N ALA A 128 16.56 -4.78 8.11
CA ALA A 128 17.61 -4.76 7.09
C ALA A 128 19.02 -5.13 7.59
N PRO A 129 19.47 -4.70 8.80
CA PRO A 129 20.78 -5.09 9.33
C PRO A 129 20.91 -6.59 9.56
N TYR A 130 19.81 -7.32 9.65
CA TYR A 130 19.77 -8.78 9.83
C TYR A 130 19.61 -9.55 8.52
N GLY A 131 19.61 -8.86 7.36
CA GLY A 131 19.43 -9.48 6.05
C GLY A 131 17.97 -9.81 5.70
N TYR A 132 17.00 -9.10 6.32
CA TYR A 132 15.56 -9.29 6.08
C TYR A 132 14.90 -8.02 5.53
N PHE A 133 13.66 -8.16 5.03
CA PHE A 133 12.81 -7.05 4.63
C PHE A 133 11.33 -7.42 4.77
N TYR A 134 10.47 -6.41 4.77
CA TYR A 134 9.02 -6.56 4.67
C TYR A 134 8.63 -6.38 3.21
N ALA A 135 8.05 -7.43 2.62
CA ALA A 135 7.92 -7.50 1.17
C ALA A 135 6.83 -6.60 0.55
N PRO A 136 5.63 -6.43 1.14
CA PRO A 136 4.63 -5.53 0.57
C PRO A 136 5.15 -4.08 0.49
N ASP A 137 5.26 -3.55 -0.74
CA ASP A 137 5.90 -2.27 -1.04
C ASP A 137 4.99 -1.31 -1.84
N PRO A 138 3.83 -0.89 -1.30
CA PRO A 138 2.98 0.06 -2.00
C PRO A 138 3.77 1.31 -2.41
N SER A 139 3.35 1.98 -3.47
CA SER A 139 4.05 3.19 -3.97
C SER A 139 4.19 4.27 -2.91
N SER A 140 3.29 4.27 -1.92
CA SER A 140 3.30 5.15 -0.75
C SER A 140 4.10 4.60 0.45
N GLN A 141 4.90 3.54 0.31
CA GLN A 141 5.57 2.84 1.43
C GLN A 141 6.39 3.74 2.37
N SER A 142 6.88 4.88 1.89
CA SER A 142 7.62 5.86 2.71
C SER A 142 6.73 6.69 3.64
N VAL A 143 5.42 6.62 3.48
CA VAL A 143 4.43 7.45 4.19
C VAL A 143 3.29 6.62 4.75
N CYS A 144 2.80 5.60 4.03
CA CYS A 144 1.68 4.77 4.47
C CYS A 144 2.03 3.97 5.74
N THR A 145 1.00 3.67 6.52
CA THR A 145 1.12 2.94 7.78
C THR A 145 0.73 1.48 7.65
N ILE A 146 1.27 0.63 8.50
CA ILE A 146 0.93 -0.81 8.54
C ILE A 146 -0.56 -1.03 8.78
N GLY A 147 -1.21 -0.26 9.66
CA GLY A 147 -2.66 -0.38 9.87
C GLY A 147 -3.48 -0.02 8.63
N GLY A 148 -3.02 0.99 7.85
CA GLY A 148 -3.61 1.30 6.55
C GLY A 148 -3.37 0.18 5.53
N ASN A 149 -2.17 -0.41 5.50
CA ASN A 149 -1.89 -1.55 4.62
C ASN A 149 -2.76 -2.76 4.95
N VAL A 150 -3.01 -3.04 6.24
CA VAL A 150 -3.93 -4.09 6.69
C VAL A 150 -5.36 -3.79 6.23
N ALA A 151 -5.85 -2.57 6.45
CA ALA A 151 -7.21 -2.18 6.10
C ALA A 151 -7.48 -2.31 4.59
N GLU A 152 -6.53 -1.89 3.75
CA GLU A 152 -6.68 -1.86 2.29
C GLU A 152 -6.16 -3.15 1.60
N ASN A 153 -5.59 -4.11 2.32
CA ASN A 153 -4.82 -5.22 1.75
C ASN A 153 -3.78 -4.71 0.76
N ALA A 154 -3.01 -3.70 1.17
CA ALA A 154 -2.11 -2.99 0.27
C ALA A 154 -1.10 -3.93 -0.39
N GLY A 155 -0.88 -3.71 -1.67
CA GLY A 155 0.14 -4.36 -2.48
C GLY A 155 1.15 -3.38 -3.03
N GLY A 156 2.01 -3.86 -3.92
CA GLY A 156 3.02 -3.05 -4.59
C GLY A 156 3.56 -3.76 -5.83
N ALA A 157 4.64 -3.24 -6.39
CA ALA A 157 5.24 -3.79 -7.60
C ALA A 157 5.71 -5.25 -7.46
N HIS A 158 6.03 -5.66 -6.22
CA HIS A 158 6.56 -6.99 -5.92
C HIS A 158 5.49 -8.03 -5.55
N CYS A 159 4.19 -7.68 -5.65
CA CYS A 159 3.10 -8.58 -5.30
C CYS A 159 3.05 -9.86 -6.14
N LEU A 160 3.54 -9.82 -7.39
CA LEU A 160 3.54 -10.99 -8.27
C LEU A 160 4.28 -12.18 -7.65
N LYS A 161 5.41 -11.93 -7.00
CA LYS A 161 6.25 -12.97 -6.36
C LYS A 161 5.95 -13.12 -4.86
N TYR A 162 5.80 -12.00 -4.16
CA TYR A 162 5.76 -11.99 -2.70
C TYR A 162 4.35 -11.93 -2.12
N GLY A 163 3.33 -11.62 -2.92
CA GLY A 163 1.95 -11.47 -2.47
C GLY A 163 1.65 -10.10 -1.87
N PHE A 164 0.42 -9.96 -1.39
CA PHE A 164 -0.12 -8.74 -0.78
C PHE A 164 0.06 -8.74 0.73
N THR A 165 -0.41 -7.72 1.42
CA THR A 165 -0.38 -7.60 2.88
C THR A 165 -0.97 -8.83 3.58
N THR A 166 -2.08 -9.39 3.07
CA THR A 166 -2.72 -10.59 3.62
C THR A 166 -1.78 -11.80 3.73
N THR A 167 -0.84 -11.96 2.79
CA THR A 167 0.16 -13.05 2.80
C THR A 167 1.20 -12.90 3.91
N HIS A 168 1.32 -11.71 4.47
CA HIS A 168 2.34 -11.35 5.45
C HIS A 168 1.78 -11.06 6.84
N VAL A 169 0.46 -11.02 7.03
CA VAL A 169 -0.17 -10.85 8.34
C VAL A 169 -0.36 -12.22 8.98
N LEU A 170 0.32 -12.45 10.10
CA LEU A 170 0.22 -13.68 10.89
C LEU A 170 -0.80 -13.56 12.02
N GLY A 171 -0.99 -12.35 12.55
CA GLY A 171 -1.92 -12.11 13.65
C GLY A 171 -2.22 -10.65 13.85
N LEU A 172 -3.36 -10.39 14.44
CA LEU A 172 -3.90 -9.05 14.70
C LEU A 172 -4.47 -8.98 16.11
N GLU A 173 -4.29 -7.83 16.75
CA GLU A 173 -5.09 -7.41 17.88
C GLU A 173 -6.04 -6.33 17.38
N VAL A 174 -7.35 -6.50 17.60
CA VAL A 174 -8.40 -5.70 16.96
C VAL A 174 -9.39 -5.22 18.00
N VAL A 175 -9.71 -3.94 17.95
CA VAL A 175 -10.85 -3.34 18.68
C VAL A 175 -12.07 -3.39 17.77
N LEU A 176 -13.11 -4.12 18.19
CA LEU A 176 -14.39 -4.22 17.48
C LEU A 176 -15.26 -2.97 17.70
N SER A 177 -16.38 -2.88 16.97
CA SER A 177 -17.27 -1.71 16.99
C SER A 177 -17.93 -1.42 18.34
N ASP A 178 -17.98 -2.37 19.25
CA ASP A 178 -18.48 -2.23 20.64
C ASP A 178 -17.35 -1.89 21.65
N GLY A 179 -16.09 -1.80 21.17
CA GLY A 179 -14.90 -1.58 22.00
C GLY A 179 -14.35 -2.84 22.65
N SER A 180 -14.85 -4.04 22.30
CA SER A 180 -14.21 -5.28 22.72
C SER A 180 -12.87 -5.51 21.99
N LEU A 181 -11.92 -6.11 22.70
CA LEU A 181 -10.61 -6.44 22.15
C LEU A 181 -10.55 -7.92 21.83
N VAL A 182 -10.19 -8.24 20.59
CA VAL A 182 -10.04 -9.62 20.13
C VAL A 182 -8.66 -9.84 19.51
N THR A 183 -8.18 -11.07 19.59
CA THR A 183 -6.95 -11.49 18.91
C THR A 183 -7.33 -12.45 17.78
N LEU A 184 -6.87 -12.15 16.57
CA LEU A 184 -7.04 -12.97 15.39
C LEU A 184 -5.68 -13.53 14.99
N GLY A 185 -5.60 -14.82 14.61
CA GLY A 185 -4.34 -15.46 14.30
C GLY A 185 -3.35 -15.46 15.47
N GLY A 186 -2.08 -15.29 15.19
CA GLY A 186 -1.05 -15.32 16.23
C GLY A 186 0.36 -15.20 15.69
N LYS A 187 1.32 -15.77 16.42
CA LYS A 187 2.72 -15.83 16.01
C LYS A 187 3.05 -17.07 15.16
N ALA A 188 2.15 -18.03 15.06
CA ALA A 188 2.28 -19.19 14.20
C ALA A 188 1.67 -18.92 12.82
N PRO A 189 2.28 -19.45 11.74
CA PRO A 189 1.73 -19.30 10.39
C PRO A 189 0.38 -20.00 10.19
N ASP A 190 0.13 -21.01 11.00
CA ASP A 190 -1.09 -21.82 10.92
C ASP A 190 -1.93 -21.63 12.19
N THR A 191 -3.22 -21.44 12.01
CA THR A 191 -4.20 -21.27 13.08
C THR A 191 -5.30 -22.32 12.93
N SER A 192 -5.79 -22.84 14.06
CA SER A 192 -6.95 -23.75 14.02
C SER A 192 -8.22 -22.97 13.68
N GLY A 193 -9.04 -23.50 12.75
CA GLY A 193 -10.32 -22.90 12.37
C GLY A 193 -10.25 -22.02 11.13
N TYR A 194 -11.17 -21.06 11.03
CA TYR A 194 -11.23 -20.15 9.89
C TYR A 194 -10.11 -19.10 9.93
N ASP A 195 -9.63 -18.70 8.77
CA ASP A 195 -8.67 -17.59 8.63
C ASP A 195 -9.36 -16.23 8.84
N LEU A 196 -9.51 -15.85 10.11
CA LEU A 196 -10.10 -14.57 10.47
C LEU A 196 -9.15 -13.39 10.20
N CYS A 197 -7.83 -13.62 10.13
CA CYS A 197 -6.88 -12.60 9.69
C CYS A 197 -7.13 -12.23 8.23
N GLY A 198 -7.29 -13.22 7.35
CA GLY A 198 -7.61 -13.00 5.95
C GLY A 198 -8.95 -12.32 5.72
N VAL A 199 -9.95 -12.58 6.59
CA VAL A 199 -11.24 -11.86 6.55
C VAL A 199 -11.07 -10.40 6.97
N PHE A 200 -10.22 -10.11 7.96
CA PHE A 200 -10.02 -8.75 8.47
C PHE A 200 -9.16 -7.90 7.53
N VAL A 201 -8.14 -8.47 6.92
CA VAL A 201 -7.26 -7.76 5.98
C VAL A 201 -8.05 -7.40 4.71
N GLY A 202 -8.05 -6.11 4.35
CA GLY A 202 -8.84 -5.60 3.23
C GLY A 202 -10.28 -5.22 3.59
N SER A 203 -10.62 -5.17 4.89
CA SER A 203 -11.96 -4.77 5.36
C SER A 203 -12.18 -3.25 5.36
N GLU A 204 -11.21 -2.45 4.98
CA GLU A 204 -11.27 -0.97 4.91
C GLU A 204 -11.72 -0.33 6.26
N GLY A 205 -11.40 -0.99 7.39
CA GLY A 205 -11.77 -0.52 8.72
C GLY A 205 -13.23 -0.80 9.10
N THR A 206 -14.00 -1.51 8.28
CA THR A 206 -15.43 -1.79 8.53
C THR A 206 -15.66 -2.87 9.59
N LEU A 207 -14.68 -3.74 9.84
CA LEU A 207 -14.76 -4.82 10.82
C LEU A 207 -14.14 -4.46 12.19
N GLY A 208 -13.38 -3.38 12.28
CA GLY A 208 -12.74 -2.96 13.52
C GLY A 208 -11.46 -2.17 13.28
N ILE A 209 -10.74 -1.88 14.37
CA ILE A 209 -9.48 -1.13 14.36
C ILE A 209 -8.34 -2.05 14.81
N ALA A 210 -7.37 -2.31 13.94
CA ALA A 210 -6.16 -3.02 14.33
C ALA A 210 -5.31 -2.14 15.25
N THR A 211 -4.91 -2.66 16.40
CA THR A 211 -4.04 -2.00 17.39
C THR A 211 -2.66 -2.62 17.49
N LYS A 212 -2.52 -3.86 17.03
CA LYS A 212 -1.24 -4.57 16.94
C LYS A 212 -1.25 -5.52 15.74
N VAL A 213 -0.15 -5.61 15.02
CA VAL A 213 -0.01 -6.45 13.84
C VAL A 213 1.26 -7.29 13.96
N THR A 214 1.11 -8.60 13.81
CA THR A 214 2.23 -9.54 13.68
C THR A 214 2.46 -9.77 12.20
N LEU A 215 3.64 -9.39 11.71
CA LEU A 215 4.02 -9.45 10.30
C LEU A 215 5.11 -10.50 10.07
N ARG A 216 4.97 -11.24 8.99
CA ARG A 216 6.04 -12.06 8.43
C ARG A 216 7.04 -11.14 7.71
N ILE A 217 8.32 -11.37 7.96
CA ILE A 217 9.43 -10.80 7.20
C ILE A 217 10.10 -11.90 6.37
N VAL A 218 10.77 -11.53 5.30
CA VAL A 218 11.43 -12.48 4.41
C VAL A 218 12.91 -12.14 4.26
N ARG A 219 13.74 -13.15 3.99
CA ARG A 219 15.17 -12.94 3.72
C ARG A 219 15.37 -12.14 2.45
N ARG A 220 16.34 -11.24 2.46
CA ARG A 220 16.77 -10.56 1.25
C ARG A 220 17.35 -11.57 0.26
N PRO A 221 16.97 -11.46 -1.02
CA PRO A 221 17.57 -12.27 -2.06
C PRO A 221 19.08 -11.97 -2.17
N GLU A 222 19.85 -12.93 -2.64
CA GLU A 222 21.29 -12.81 -2.85
C GLU A 222 21.61 -11.71 -3.86
N VAL A 223 20.88 -11.72 -4.99
CA VAL A 223 20.96 -10.70 -6.03
C VAL A 223 19.58 -10.23 -6.48
N VAL A 224 19.54 -9.00 -6.98
CA VAL A 224 18.38 -8.41 -7.64
C VAL A 224 18.86 -7.80 -8.95
N GLN A 225 18.21 -8.16 -10.06
CA GLN A 225 18.51 -7.65 -11.38
C GLN A 225 17.28 -7.01 -12.01
N THR A 226 17.41 -5.75 -12.42
CA THR A 226 16.34 -5.00 -13.07
C THR A 226 16.68 -4.77 -14.53
N MET A 227 15.73 -5.05 -15.39
CA MET A 227 15.84 -4.85 -16.84
C MET A 227 14.67 -4.01 -17.34
N VAL A 228 14.92 -3.17 -18.33
CA VAL A 228 13.86 -2.53 -19.12
C VAL A 228 13.91 -3.04 -20.55
N ALA A 229 12.73 -3.23 -21.14
CA ALA A 229 12.56 -3.58 -22.54
C ALA A 229 11.59 -2.59 -23.21
N ALA A 230 11.99 -2.03 -24.35
CA ALA A 230 11.23 -1.02 -25.09
C ALA A 230 10.54 -1.64 -26.31
N PHE A 231 9.27 -1.30 -26.50
CA PHE A 231 8.41 -1.85 -27.55
C PHE A 231 7.75 -0.75 -28.37
N HIS A 232 7.43 -1.08 -29.63
CA HIS A 232 6.67 -0.22 -30.54
C HIS A 232 5.16 -0.31 -30.34
N SER A 233 4.67 -1.19 -29.44
CA SER A 233 3.26 -1.30 -29.10
C SER A 233 3.05 -1.88 -27.69
N THR A 234 1.92 -1.55 -27.08
CA THR A 234 1.46 -2.14 -25.81
C THR A 234 1.15 -3.62 -25.95
N ASP A 235 0.69 -4.04 -27.13
CA ASP A 235 0.41 -5.46 -27.44
C ASP A 235 1.66 -6.32 -27.36
N ALA A 236 2.76 -5.88 -27.96
CA ALA A 236 4.01 -6.60 -27.94
C ALA A 236 4.57 -6.75 -26.51
N ALA A 237 4.46 -5.68 -25.71
CA ALA A 237 4.85 -5.72 -24.30
C ALA A 237 3.95 -6.66 -23.48
N GLY A 238 2.63 -6.63 -23.68
CA GLY A 238 1.67 -7.53 -23.02
C GLY A 238 1.87 -8.99 -23.37
N GLU A 239 2.20 -9.28 -24.64
CA GLU A 239 2.55 -10.63 -25.09
C GLU A 239 3.85 -11.09 -24.41
N ALA A 240 4.86 -10.21 -24.27
CA ALA A 240 6.10 -10.54 -23.56
C ALA A 240 5.82 -10.93 -22.10
N VAL A 241 5.00 -10.17 -21.37
CA VAL A 241 4.58 -10.51 -20.01
C VAL A 241 3.92 -11.89 -19.97
N SER A 242 2.97 -12.13 -20.88
CA SER A 242 2.25 -13.42 -20.94
C SER A 242 3.20 -14.59 -21.18
N ARG A 243 4.17 -14.45 -22.08
CA ARG A 243 5.16 -15.51 -22.39
C ARG A 243 6.18 -15.72 -21.28
N ILE A 244 6.61 -14.67 -20.58
CA ILE A 244 7.48 -14.78 -19.40
C ILE A 244 6.81 -15.70 -18.36
N ILE A 245 5.55 -15.43 -18.04
CA ILE A 245 4.81 -16.24 -17.06
C ILE A 245 4.52 -17.64 -17.58
N ALA A 246 4.19 -17.81 -18.88
CA ALA A 246 3.98 -19.12 -19.51
C ALA A 246 5.25 -19.99 -19.53
N ALA A 247 6.43 -19.38 -19.55
CA ALA A 247 7.71 -20.06 -19.39
C ALA A 247 8.01 -20.50 -17.96
N GLY A 248 7.11 -20.29 -17.00
CA GLY A 248 7.28 -20.62 -15.59
C GLY A 248 8.14 -19.61 -14.82
N ILE A 249 8.49 -18.47 -15.43
CA ILE A 249 9.27 -17.43 -14.79
C ILE A 249 8.32 -16.52 -14.00
N VAL A 250 8.54 -16.41 -12.69
CA VAL A 250 7.81 -15.48 -11.80
C VAL A 250 8.77 -14.35 -11.42
N PRO A 251 8.75 -13.21 -12.11
CA PRO A 251 9.58 -12.06 -11.75
C PRO A 251 9.21 -11.52 -10.37
N ALA A 252 10.19 -10.91 -9.69
CA ALA A 252 9.92 -10.14 -8.48
C ALA A 252 8.95 -8.99 -8.79
N ALA A 253 9.13 -8.35 -9.96
CA ALA A 253 8.20 -7.36 -10.48
C ALA A 253 8.15 -7.39 -12.02
N ALA A 254 6.99 -7.08 -12.60
CA ALA A 254 6.79 -6.86 -14.03
C ALA A 254 5.84 -5.69 -14.22
N GLU A 255 6.35 -4.53 -14.64
CA GLU A 255 5.63 -3.27 -14.69
C GLU A 255 5.64 -2.71 -16.11
N MET A 256 4.46 -2.38 -16.63
CA MET A 256 4.32 -1.74 -17.93
C MET A 256 4.03 -0.24 -17.78
N MET A 257 4.61 0.55 -18.65
CA MET A 257 4.33 1.99 -18.77
C MET A 257 4.06 2.34 -20.23
N ASP A 258 2.95 2.99 -20.48
CA ASP A 258 2.61 3.52 -21.80
C ASP A 258 3.38 4.80 -22.12
N ARG A 259 3.29 5.28 -23.35
CA ARG A 259 4.00 6.47 -23.83
C ARG A 259 3.70 7.74 -23.02
N LEU A 260 2.43 7.96 -22.62
CA LEU A 260 2.06 9.15 -21.84
C LEU A 260 2.67 9.11 -20.44
N SER A 261 2.59 7.96 -19.77
CA SER A 261 3.21 7.74 -18.45
C SER A 261 4.73 7.89 -18.50
N LEU A 262 5.37 7.38 -19.58
CA LEU A 262 6.80 7.53 -19.79
C LEU A 262 7.20 8.99 -19.97
N GLN A 263 6.49 9.75 -20.82
CA GLN A 263 6.77 11.16 -21.05
C GLN A 263 6.58 11.98 -19.77
N ALA A 264 5.52 11.72 -19.01
CA ALA A 264 5.27 12.41 -17.75
C ALA A 264 6.36 12.09 -16.69
N ALA A 265 6.73 10.82 -16.56
CA ALA A 265 7.78 10.39 -15.63
C ALA A 265 9.14 10.97 -16.02
N GLU A 266 9.51 10.94 -17.32
CA GLU A 266 10.77 11.47 -17.81
C GLU A 266 10.88 12.98 -17.59
N ALA A 267 9.80 13.73 -17.87
CA ALA A 267 9.73 15.16 -17.59
C ALA A 267 9.83 15.51 -16.10
N ALA A 268 9.42 14.58 -15.21
CA ALA A 268 9.43 14.81 -13.77
C ALA A 268 10.76 14.45 -13.10
N VAL A 269 11.39 13.34 -13.50
CA VAL A 269 12.52 12.76 -12.73
C VAL A 269 13.75 12.38 -13.57
N HIS A 270 13.69 12.53 -14.90
CA HIS A 270 14.79 12.21 -15.82
C HIS A 270 15.37 10.82 -15.60
N ALA A 271 14.52 9.78 -15.68
CA ALA A 271 14.89 8.38 -15.44
C ALA A 271 15.78 7.80 -16.54
N GLY A 272 15.88 8.46 -17.71
CA GLY A 272 16.65 8.02 -18.86
C GLY A 272 15.99 6.86 -19.59
N TYR A 273 14.66 6.83 -19.66
CA TYR A 273 13.93 5.82 -20.42
C TYR A 273 14.05 6.06 -21.93
N PRO A 274 14.09 4.99 -22.74
CA PRO A 274 14.07 5.12 -24.19
C PRO A 274 12.73 5.70 -24.67
N ASN A 275 12.74 6.39 -25.82
CA ASN A 275 11.52 6.84 -26.46
C ASN A 275 10.82 5.66 -27.13
N CYS A 276 9.72 5.18 -26.54
CA CYS A 276 8.96 4.03 -27.00
C CYS A 276 7.47 4.19 -26.76
N GLU A 277 6.65 3.35 -27.39
CA GLU A 277 5.20 3.31 -27.14
C GLU A 277 4.87 2.59 -25.83
N CYS A 278 5.66 1.59 -25.45
CA CYS A 278 5.53 0.88 -24.20
C CYS A 278 6.88 0.44 -23.67
N LEU A 279 7.10 0.62 -22.37
CA LEU A 279 8.24 0.10 -21.63
C LEU A 279 7.77 -1.00 -20.69
N LEU A 280 8.45 -2.13 -20.71
CA LEU A 280 8.32 -3.19 -19.72
C LEU A 280 9.55 -3.15 -18.80
N LEU A 281 9.32 -2.95 -17.50
CA LEU A 281 10.34 -3.08 -16.46
C LEU A 281 10.16 -4.43 -15.78
N VAL A 282 11.19 -5.26 -15.80
CA VAL A 282 11.20 -6.58 -15.17
C VAL A 282 12.29 -6.61 -14.11
N GLU A 283 11.95 -7.07 -12.91
CA GLU A 283 12.90 -7.32 -11.85
C GLU A 283 12.91 -8.81 -11.51
N LEU A 284 14.10 -9.38 -11.46
CA LEU A 284 14.35 -10.78 -11.10
C LEU A 284 15.25 -10.81 -9.87
N ASP A 285 14.92 -11.66 -8.92
CA ASP A 285 15.66 -11.79 -7.68
C ASP A 285 15.73 -13.24 -7.20
N GLY A 286 16.79 -13.57 -6.48
CA GLY A 286 17.03 -14.91 -5.97
C GLY A 286 18.52 -15.23 -5.82
N VAL A 287 18.86 -16.49 -6.04
CA VAL A 287 20.26 -16.98 -6.06
C VAL A 287 20.94 -16.51 -7.35
N ALA A 288 22.20 -16.08 -7.28
CA ALA A 288 22.90 -15.42 -8.39
C ALA A 288 22.88 -16.23 -9.70
N ILE A 289 23.19 -17.52 -9.63
CA ILE A 289 23.23 -18.39 -10.81
C ILE A 289 21.85 -18.58 -11.48
N GLU A 290 20.79 -18.63 -10.68
CA GLU A 290 19.42 -18.73 -11.18
C GLU A 290 18.99 -17.43 -11.86
N VAL A 291 19.24 -16.30 -11.22
CA VAL A 291 18.88 -14.97 -11.76
C VAL A 291 19.60 -14.70 -13.09
N GLU A 292 20.86 -15.12 -13.25
CA GLU A 292 21.59 -14.98 -14.51
C GLU A 292 20.90 -15.73 -15.67
N VAL A 293 20.46 -16.97 -15.42
CA VAL A 293 19.73 -17.77 -16.42
C VAL A 293 18.37 -17.12 -16.74
N LEU A 294 17.63 -16.71 -15.72
CA LEU A 294 16.31 -16.08 -15.89
C LEU A 294 16.40 -14.76 -16.66
N VAL A 295 17.42 -13.94 -16.41
CA VAL A 295 17.67 -12.69 -17.16
C VAL A 295 17.88 -12.97 -18.65
N ALA A 296 18.68 -13.99 -18.98
CA ALA A 296 18.93 -14.38 -20.37
C ALA A 296 17.62 -14.82 -21.06
N GLN A 297 16.83 -15.66 -20.40
CA GLN A 297 15.55 -16.14 -20.92
C GLN A 297 14.53 -14.99 -21.11
N VAL A 298 14.39 -14.10 -20.12
CA VAL A 298 13.48 -12.94 -20.22
C VAL A 298 13.89 -12.02 -21.35
N LYS A 299 15.21 -11.77 -21.53
CA LYS A 299 15.71 -10.98 -22.65
C LYS A 299 15.37 -11.60 -24.00
N GLU A 300 15.55 -12.93 -24.14
CA GLU A 300 15.19 -13.67 -25.35
C GLU A 300 13.68 -13.57 -25.65
N ILE A 301 12.82 -13.77 -24.64
CA ILE A 301 11.38 -13.66 -24.78
C ILE A 301 10.98 -12.24 -25.21
N CYS A 302 11.53 -11.20 -24.57
CA CYS A 302 11.26 -9.81 -24.95
C CYS A 302 11.67 -9.53 -26.40
N SER A 303 12.85 -10.00 -26.82
CA SER A 303 13.34 -9.85 -28.19
C SER A 303 12.46 -10.58 -29.20
N ALA A 304 12.02 -11.80 -28.89
CA ALA A 304 11.10 -12.58 -29.73
C ALA A 304 9.71 -11.94 -29.84
N CYS A 305 9.29 -11.12 -28.85
CA CYS A 305 8.08 -10.32 -28.87
C CYS A 305 8.25 -8.95 -29.53
N GLY A 306 9.44 -8.63 -30.09
CA GLY A 306 9.69 -7.39 -30.82
C GLY A 306 10.19 -6.22 -29.98
N ALA A 307 10.80 -6.49 -28.83
CA ALA A 307 11.55 -5.46 -28.12
C ALA A 307 12.72 -4.98 -28.99
N PHE A 308 12.79 -3.69 -29.27
CA PHE A 308 13.86 -3.10 -30.09
C PHE A 308 15.07 -2.67 -29.26
N GLU A 309 14.89 -2.50 -27.96
CA GLU A 309 15.96 -2.19 -27.01
C GLU A 309 15.71 -2.94 -25.71
N THR A 310 16.77 -3.54 -25.15
CA THR A 310 16.76 -4.11 -23.80
C THR A 310 17.98 -3.59 -23.05
N ARG A 311 17.77 -3.08 -21.82
CA ARG A 311 18.84 -2.54 -20.96
C ARG A 311 18.76 -3.15 -19.58
N LEU A 312 19.87 -3.79 -19.15
CA LEU A 312 20.02 -4.30 -17.80
C LEU A 312 20.68 -3.24 -16.92
N ALA A 313 20.20 -3.04 -15.70
CA ALA A 313 20.84 -2.18 -14.73
C ALA A 313 22.22 -2.76 -14.34
N ARG A 314 23.28 -1.94 -14.47
CA ARG A 314 24.67 -2.31 -14.18
C ARG A 314 25.10 -1.97 -12.75
N SER A 315 24.25 -1.23 -12.04
CA SER A 315 24.52 -0.79 -10.67
C SER A 315 23.22 -0.54 -9.92
N ASP A 316 23.30 -0.48 -8.59
CA ASP A 316 22.18 -0.10 -7.73
C ASP A 316 21.66 1.32 -8.04
N ALA A 317 22.54 2.22 -8.49
CA ALA A 317 22.15 3.57 -8.90
C ALA A 317 21.31 3.57 -10.17
N GLU A 318 21.67 2.77 -11.19
CA GLU A 318 20.86 2.60 -12.41
C GLU A 318 19.53 1.92 -12.10
N ARG A 319 19.53 0.88 -11.25
CA ARG A 319 18.32 0.23 -10.78
C ARG A 319 17.38 1.22 -10.09
N ALA A 320 17.91 2.01 -9.15
CA ALA A 320 17.15 3.04 -8.46
C ALA A 320 16.57 4.09 -9.41
N ALA A 321 17.31 4.48 -10.46
CA ALA A 321 16.83 5.44 -11.48
C ALA A 321 15.66 4.86 -12.29
N MET A 322 15.76 3.59 -12.73
CA MET A 322 14.66 2.88 -13.41
C MET A 322 13.39 2.84 -12.55
N TRP A 323 13.52 2.47 -11.29
CA TRP A 323 12.38 2.43 -10.36
C TRP A 323 11.84 3.82 -10.02
N LYS A 324 12.71 4.84 -9.92
CA LYS A 324 12.30 6.21 -9.63
C LYS A 324 11.32 6.73 -10.67
N GLY A 325 11.56 6.48 -11.96
CA GLY A 325 10.64 6.86 -13.02
C GLY A 325 9.27 6.20 -12.86
N ARG A 326 9.24 4.88 -12.64
CA ARG A 326 7.99 4.13 -12.44
C ARG A 326 7.21 4.62 -11.20
N LYS A 327 7.89 4.80 -10.08
CA LYS A 327 7.26 5.30 -8.83
C LYS A 327 6.78 6.75 -8.93
N ALA A 328 7.42 7.56 -9.76
CA ALA A 328 7.03 8.95 -9.97
C ALA A 328 5.83 9.11 -10.94
N ALA A 329 5.50 8.10 -11.74
CA ALA A 329 4.49 8.18 -12.80
C ALA A 329 3.15 8.72 -12.29
N PHE A 330 2.66 8.25 -11.13
CA PHE A 330 1.43 8.71 -10.52
C PHE A 330 1.41 10.23 -10.29
N ALA A 331 2.38 10.73 -9.57
CA ALA A 331 2.47 12.18 -9.28
C ALA A 331 2.79 13.01 -10.53
N ALA A 332 3.52 12.42 -11.48
CA ALA A 332 3.89 13.07 -12.73
C ALA A 332 2.70 13.36 -13.64
N MET A 333 1.60 12.58 -13.53
CA MET A 333 0.36 12.83 -14.27
C MET A 333 -0.26 14.22 -13.97
N GLY A 334 -0.01 14.79 -12.80
CA GLY A 334 -0.37 16.15 -12.47
C GLY A 334 0.26 17.22 -13.38
N ARG A 335 1.31 16.88 -14.16
CA ARG A 335 1.89 17.74 -15.21
C ARG A 335 1.11 17.66 -16.52
N VAL A 336 0.40 16.56 -16.74
CA VAL A 336 -0.44 16.35 -17.93
C VAL A 336 -1.80 17.00 -17.73
N SER A 337 -2.40 16.80 -16.54
CA SER A 337 -3.67 17.43 -16.16
C SER A 337 -3.67 17.78 -14.68
N PRO A 338 -4.11 18.99 -14.29
CA PRO A 338 -4.19 19.38 -12.88
C PRO A 338 -5.25 18.58 -12.11
N ASN A 339 -6.24 18.02 -12.82
CA ASN A 339 -7.28 17.17 -12.26
C ASN A 339 -7.27 15.83 -12.99
N TYR A 340 -7.15 14.75 -12.25
CA TYR A 340 -7.24 13.38 -12.79
C TYR A 340 -7.91 12.46 -11.78
N ILE A 341 -8.56 11.43 -12.29
CA ILE A 341 -9.18 10.37 -11.49
C ILE A 341 -8.36 9.10 -11.71
N VAL A 342 -7.98 8.46 -10.61
CA VAL A 342 -7.32 7.17 -10.66
C VAL A 342 -8.38 6.09 -10.63
N GLN A 343 -8.26 5.15 -11.56
CA GLN A 343 -9.04 3.92 -11.57
C GLN A 343 -8.06 2.76 -11.53
N ASP A 344 -8.32 1.82 -10.64
CA ASP A 344 -7.57 0.59 -10.51
C ASP A 344 -8.47 -0.59 -10.87
N GLY A 345 -7.93 -1.55 -11.58
CA GLY A 345 -8.70 -2.71 -12.04
C GLY A 345 -7.83 -3.94 -12.18
N VAL A 346 -8.41 -5.09 -11.88
CA VAL A 346 -7.78 -6.40 -12.03
C VAL A 346 -8.38 -7.11 -13.23
N ILE A 347 -7.52 -7.59 -14.13
CA ILE A 347 -7.92 -8.31 -15.35
C ILE A 347 -7.14 -9.63 -15.48
N PRO A 348 -7.69 -10.64 -16.14
CA PRO A 348 -6.93 -11.83 -16.53
C PRO A 348 -5.71 -11.44 -17.38
N ARG A 349 -4.55 -12.01 -17.11
CA ARG A 349 -3.31 -11.70 -17.85
C ARG A 349 -3.45 -11.88 -19.36
N THR A 350 -4.17 -12.90 -19.79
CA THR A 350 -4.45 -13.18 -21.22
C THR A 350 -5.32 -12.11 -21.88
N ALA A 351 -6.03 -11.28 -21.11
CA ALA A 351 -6.87 -10.19 -21.61
C ALA A 351 -6.15 -8.83 -21.62
N LEU A 352 -4.90 -8.75 -21.10
CA LEU A 352 -4.18 -7.50 -20.87
C LEU A 352 -4.12 -6.62 -22.12
N SER A 353 -3.62 -7.14 -23.24
CA SER A 353 -3.51 -6.39 -24.49
C SER A 353 -4.86 -5.92 -25.04
N ALA A 354 -5.91 -6.78 -24.96
CA ALA A 354 -7.24 -6.42 -25.43
C ALA A 354 -7.87 -5.29 -24.60
N VAL A 355 -7.72 -5.36 -23.27
CA VAL A 355 -8.25 -4.33 -22.37
C VAL A 355 -7.51 -3.01 -22.53
N LEU A 356 -6.17 -3.02 -22.65
CA LEU A 356 -5.39 -1.80 -22.86
C LEU A 356 -5.75 -1.10 -24.18
N ARG A 357 -5.96 -1.85 -25.27
CA ARG A 357 -6.44 -1.28 -26.54
C ARG A 357 -7.82 -0.64 -26.41
N GLU A 358 -8.73 -1.29 -25.68
CA GLU A 358 -10.07 -0.74 -25.50
C GLU A 358 -10.07 0.52 -24.62
N ILE A 359 -9.24 0.56 -23.58
CA ILE A 359 -9.01 1.78 -22.77
C ILE A 359 -8.45 2.91 -23.65
N GLU A 360 -7.46 2.61 -24.48
CA GLU A 360 -6.89 3.60 -25.41
C GLU A 360 -7.94 4.11 -26.41
N ARG A 361 -8.76 3.20 -26.97
CA ARG A 361 -9.86 3.59 -27.88
C ARG A 361 -10.90 4.50 -27.19
N MET A 362 -11.24 4.22 -25.93
CA MET A 362 -12.21 5.03 -25.17
C MET A 362 -11.65 6.39 -24.75
N SER A 363 -10.33 6.51 -24.63
CA SER A 363 -9.67 7.75 -24.20
C SER A 363 -9.46 8.77 -25.33
N ARG A 364 -9.62 8.34 -26.58
CA ARG A 364 -9.57 9.19 -27.80
C ARG A 364 -10.95 9.75 -28.14
#